data_269ef813d93058f87873f7a71887a977
#
_entry.id   269ef813d93058f87873f7a71887a977
#
_cell.length_a   1.000
_cell.length_b   1.000
_cell.length_c   1.000
_cell.angle_alpha   90.00
_cell.angle_beta   90.00
_cell.angle_gamma   90.00
#
_symmetry.space_group_name_H-M   'P 1'
#
loop_
_entity.id
_entity.type
_entity.pdbx_description
1 polymer ?
#
loop_
_entity_poly.entity_id
_entity_poly.type
_entity_poly.pdbx_seq_one_letter_code
_entity_poly.pdbx_strand_id
1 'polypeptide(L)'
;RAELGASEFHRMLAREQGHPGDYGGTVPHVDAQGALRIYAAMQKAIAAGQVRSSHTPSLGGLAVAFALAALGGELGAEVDLGKIPVEDGPDSDALLFSESNSRFVLTARPEHAGELEALFEGIPLACVGTVTEARRLKLGTVVDSDLDALRAAFKRTLWDI
;
A
#
# COMPACT_ATOMS: atom_id res chain seq x y z
N ARG A 1 3.52 6.29 -9.46
CA ARG A 1 2.84 7.33 -10.26
C ARG A 1 2.03 8.24 -9.34
N ALA A 2 1.92 9.50 -9.70
CA ALA A 2 1.08 10.49 -9.02
C ALA A 2 -0.35 10.44 -9.59
N GLU A 3 -1.13 9.43 -9.18
CA GLU A 3 -2.48 9.15 -9.70
C GLU A 3 -3.52 9.33 -8.57
N LEU A 4 -3.71 10.57 -8.10
CA LEU A 4 -4.67 10.90 -7.03
C LEU A 4 -6.09 11.19 -7.55
N GLY A 5 -6.28 11.31 -8.88
CA GLY A 5 -7.60 11.59 -9.46
C GLY A 5 -8.61 10.51 -9.10
N ALA A 6 -9.80 10.93 -8.67
CA ALA A 6 -10.89 10.08 -8.18
C ALA A 6 -10.57 9.19 -6.97
N SER A 7 -9.42 9.38 -6.30
CA SER A 7 -9.09 8.64 -5.07
C SER A 7 -9.96 9.10 -3.88
N GLU A 8 -10.10 8.24 -2.88
CA GLU A 8 -10.78 8.58 -1.63
C GLU A 8 -10.09 9.76 -0.91
N PHE A 9 -8.76 9.83 -1.00
CA PHE A 9 -7.99 10.94 -0.44
C PHE A 9 -8.36 12.28 -1.12
N HIS A 10 -8.36 12.31 -2.46
CA HIS A 10 -8.76 13.52 -3.18
C HIS A 10 -10.21 13.91 -2.87
N ARG A 11 -11.11 12.93 -2.81
CA ARG A 11 -12.52 13.15 -2.47
C ARG A 11 -12.70 13.73 -1.07
N MET A 12 -11.90 13.27 -0.10
CA MET A 12 -11.89 13.82 1.26
C MET A 12 -11.44 15.28 1.26
N LEU A 13 -10.30 15.59 0.63
CA LEU A 13 -9.78 16.95 0.53
C LEU A 13 -10.75 17.90 -0.17
N ALA A 14 -11.35 17.48 -1.27
CA ALA A 14 -12.33 18.26 -2.02
C ALA A 14 -13.55 18.63 -1.16
N ARG A 15 -14.03 17.70 -0.34
CA ARG A 15 -15.12 17.97 0.62
C ARG A 15 -14.71 18.97 1.68
N GLU A 16 -13.52 18.85 2.27
CA GLU A 16 -13.00 19.76 3.27
C GLU A 16 -12.82 21.19 2.73
N GLN A 17 -12.46 21.30 1.44
CA GLN A 17 -12.30 22.57 0.72
C GLN A 17 -13.62 23.15 0.20
N GLY A 18 -14.76 22.49 0.42
CA GLY A 18 -16.07 22.95 -0.04
C GLY A 18 -16.38 22.66 -1.52
N HIS A 19 -15.64 21.75 -2.15
CA HIS A 19 -15.80 21.35 -3.56
C HIS A 19 -16.14 19.85 -3.70
N PRO A 20 -17.23 19.33 -3.10
CA PRO A 20 -17.49 17.89 -2.99
C PRO A 20 -17.71 17.16 -4.33
N GLY A 21 -17.79 17.87 -5.44
CA GLY A 21 -17.89 17.31 -6.80
C GLY A 21 -16.59 17.34 -7.57
N ASP A 22 -15.49 17.77 -6.98
CA ASP A 22 -14.17 17.75 -7.62
C ASP A 22 -13.56 16.36 -7.49
N TYR A 23 -13.35 15.71 -8.62
CA TYR A 23 -12.66 14.41 -8.76
C TYR A 23 -11.33 14.57 -9.49
N GLY A 24 -10.81 15.78 -9.61
CA GLY A 24 -9.67 16.19 -10.43
C GLY A 24 -8.42 15.34 -10.30
N GLY A 25 -7.43 15.65 -11.15
CA GLY A 25 -6.16 14.97 -11.21
C GLY A 25 -6.13 13.77 -12.18
N THR A 26 -4.97 13.12 -12.22
CA THR A 26 -4.74 11.95 -13.07
C THR A 26 -5.33 10.72 -12.42
N VAL A 27 -6.21 10.02 -13.14
CA VAL A 27 -6.80 8.75 -12.69
C VAL A 27 -5.83 7.57 -12.96
N PRO A 28 -5.91 6.49 -12.17
CA PRO A 28 -5.09 5.31 -12.37
C PRO A 28 -5.22 4.73 -13.78
N HIS A 29 -4.06 4.49 -14.41
CA HIS A 29 -3.99 3.84 -15.71
C HIS A 29 -3.59 2.38 -15.56
N VAL A 30 -4.25 1.49 -16.34
CA VAL A 30 -3.97 0.06 -16.32
C VAL A 30 -2.95 -0.31 -17.40
N ASP A 31 -1.76 -0.76 -16.98
CA ASP A 31 -0.84 -1.51 -17.84
C ASP A 31 -1.18 -3.01 -17.74
N ALA A 32 -1.99 -3.49 -18.68
CA ALA A 32 -2.46 -4.88 -18.65
C ALA A 32 -1.32 -5.90 -18.81
N GLN A 33 -0.29 -5.61 -19.59
CA GLN A 33 0.83 -6.54 -19.77
C GLN A 33 1.75 -6.56 -18.55
N GLY A 34 2.05 -5.42 -17.96
CA GLY A 34 2.77 -5.32 -16.70
C GLY A 34 2.01 -6.02 -15.57
N ALA A 35 0.70 -5.81 -15.47
CA ALA A 35 -0.16 -6.46 -14.51
C ALA A 35 -0.11 -8.00 -14.60
N LEU A 36 -0.21 -8.55 -15.80
CA LEU A 36 -0.15 -10.01 -16.01
C LEU A 36 1.19 -10.59 -15.56
N ARG A 37 2.31 -9.90 -15.81
CA ARG A 37 3.63 -10.33 -15.32
C ARG A 37 3.71 -10.33 -13.80
N ILE A 38 3.21 -9.28 -13.17
CA ILE A 38 3.16 -9.16 -11.70
C ILE A 38 2.30 -10.29 -11.11
N TYR A 39 1.11 -10.54 -11.66
CA TYR A 39 0.20 -11.58 -11.16
C TYR A 39 0.79 -12.98 -11.32
N ALA A 40 1.47 -13.25 -12.41
CA ALA A 40 2.14 -14.53 -12.63
C ALA A 40 3.30 -14.75 -11.64
N ALA A 41 4.10 -13.72 -11.35
CA ALA A 41 5.15 -13.77 -10.34
C ALA A 41 4.58 -13.97 -8.93
N MET A 42 3.53 -13.22 -8.56
CA MET A 42 2.83 -13.36 -7.28
C MET A 42 2.27 -14.77 -7.09
N GLN A 43 1.61 -15.32 -8.11
CA GLN A 43 1.07 -16.68 -8.06
C GLN A 43 2.17 -17.71 -7.78
N LYS A 44 3.32 -17.61 -8.45
CA LYS A 44 4.47 -18.49 -8.22
C LYS A 44 5.04 -18.34 -6.82
N ALA A 45 5.23 -17.12 -6.33
CA ALA A 45 5.73 -16.84 -5.00
C ALA A 45 4.82 -17.42 -3.90
N ILE A 46 3.51 -17.27 -4.06
CA ILE A 46 2.51 -17.83 -3.13
C ILE A 46 2.53 -19.36 -3.19
N ALA A 47 2.55 -19.95 -4.38
CA ALA A 47 2.58 -21.41 -4.54
C ALA A 47 3.86 -22.03 -3.97
N ALA A 48 4.99 -21.33 -4.01
CA ALA A 48 6.25 -21.73 -3.41
C ALA A 48 6.31 -21.52 -1.88
N GLY A 49 5.27 -20.93 -1.26
CA GLY A 49 5.26 -20.67 0.18
C GLY A 49 6.17 -19.52 0.64
N GLN A 50 6.65 -18.69 -0.28
CA GLN A 50 7.57 -17.59 0.00
C GLN A 50 6.87 -16.37 0.60
N VAL A 51 5.56 -16.24 0.39
CA VAL A 51 4.75 -15.12 0.86
C VAL A 51 4.02 -15.50 2.15
N ARG A 52 4.16 -14.70 3.20
CA ARG A 52 3.48 -14.89 4.49
C ARG A 52 2.13 -14.18 4.54
N SER A 53 2.06 -12.99 3.97
CA SER A 53 0.83 -12.23 3.78
C SER A 53 0.92 -11.40 2.52
N SER A 54 -0.22 -11.10 1.93
CA SER A 54 -0.32 -10.21 0.78
C SER A 54 -1.58 -9.38 0.89
N HIS A 55 -1.46 -8.09 0.61
CA HIS A 55 -2.56 -7.16 0.53
C HIS A 55 -2.44 -6.30 -0.73
N THR A 56 -3.53 -6.17 -1.46
CA THR A 56 -3.58 -5.34 -2.67
C THR A 56 -4.07 -3.94 -2.29
N PRO A 57 -3.28 -2.87 -2.48
CA PRO A 57 -3.77 -1.52 -2.35
C PRO A 57 -4.99 -1.29 -3.24
N SER A 58 -6.03 -0.73 -2.66
CA SER A 58 -7.28 -0.34 -3.32
C SER A 58 -7.66 1.06 -2.83
N LEU A 59 -8.89 1.26 -2.35
CA LEU A 59 -9.33 2.53 -1.78
C LEU A 59 -8.41 2.98 -0.65
N GLY A 60 -7.91 4.21 -0.71
CA GLY A 60 -6.95 4.78 0.22
C GLY A 60 -5.49 4.40 0.00
N GLY A 61 -5.18 3.70 -1.09
CA GLY A 61 -3.82 3.45 -1.57
C GLY A 61 -2.94 2.62 -0.63
N LEU A 62 -1.62 2.89 -0.67
CA LEU A 62 -0.62 2.17 0.14
C LEU A 62 -0.78 2.41 1.65
N ALA A 63 -1.14 3.62 2.07
CA ALA A 63 -1.30 3.93 3.49
C ALA A 63 -2.34 3.03 4.14
N VAL A 64 -3.52 2.90 3.51
CA VAL A 64 -4.59 2.03 3.99
C VAL A 64 -4.19 0.56 3.85
N ALA A 65 -3.50 0.17 2.78
CA ALA A 65 -3.03 -1.21 2.61
C ALA A 65 -2.06 -1.64 3.74
N PHE A 66 -1.10 -0.79 4.11
CA PHE A 66 -0.21 -1.05 5.25
C PHE A 66 -0.99 -1.11 6.57
N ALA A 67 -1.95 -0.20 6.79
CA ALA A 67 -2.76 -0.20 7.99
C ALA A 67 -3.60 -1.48 8.11
N LEU A 68 -4.26 -1.90 7.03
CA LEU A 68 -5.08 -3.13 7.02
C LEU A 68 -4.21 -4.39 7.19
N ALA A 69 -3.02 -4.43 6.59
CA ALA A 69 -2.08 -5.55 6.79
C ALA A 69 -1.62 -5.64 8.25
N ALA A 70 -1.28 -4.50 8.88
CA ALA A 70 -0.90 -4.44 10.29
C ALA A 70 -2.04 -4.84 11.22
N LEU A 71 -3.27 -4.34 10.97
CA LEU A 71 -4.47 -4.70 11.73
C LEU A 71 -4.82 -6.19 11.60
N GLY A 72 -4.69 -6.75 10.39
CA GLY A 72 -4.98 -8.17 10.16
C GLY A 72 -3.99 -9.11 10.85
N GLY A 73 -2.73 -8.71 10.95
CA GLY A 73 -1.67 -9.47 11.60
C GLY A 73 -1.52 -9.19 13.09
N GLU A 74 -2.16 -8.16 13.64
CA GLU A 74 -1.94 -7.66 15.01
C GLU A 74 -0.46 -7.29 15.29
N LEU A 75 0.30 -6.98 14.25
CA LEU A 75 1.72 -6.66 14.28
C LEU A 75 1.96 -5.26 13.73
N GLY A 76 2.96 -4.58 14.27
CA GLY A 76 3.41 -3.30 13.75
C GLY A 76 4.27 -3.45 12.50
N ALA A 77 4.60 -2.31 11.91
CA ALA A 77 5.57 -2.25 10.82
C ALA A 77 6.31 -0.91 10.82
N GLU A 78 7.57 -0.94 10.42
CA GLU A 78 8.36 0.25 10.10
C GLU A 78 8.72 0.22 8.63
N VAL A 79 8.25 1.23 7.88
CA VAL A 79 8.37 1.32 6.42
C VAL A 79 9.18 2.57 6.05
N ASP A 80 10.19 2.39 5.24
CA ASP A 80 10.97 3.45 4.62
C ASP A 80 10.34 3.81 3.26
N LEU A 81 9.67 4.96 3.21
CA LEU A 81 9.00 5.44 1.99
C LEU A 81 9.96 5.70 0.83
N GLY A 82 11.23 6.03 1.14
CA GLY A 82 12.25 6.25 0.11
C GLY A 82 12.67 5.00 -0.66
N LYS A 83 12.32 3.80 -0.16
CA LYS A 83 12.60 2.53 -0.82
C LYS A 83 11.46 2.03 -1.70
N ILE A 84 10.29 2.66 -1.66
CA ILE A 84 9.16 2.23 -2.47
C ILE A 84 9.46 2.51 -3.95
N PRO A 85 9.37 1.51 -4.83
CA PRO A 85 9.56 1.72 -6.27
C PRO A 85 8.50 2.69 -6.81
N VAL A 86 8.96 3.79 -7.42
CA VAL A 86 8.09 4.85 -7.94
C VAL A 86 8.48 5.23 -9.36
N GLU A 87 7.53 5.68 -10.13
CA GLU A 87 7.71 6.42 -11.37
C GLU A 87 7.42 7.90 -11.09
N ASP A 88 8.17 8.80 -11.73
CA ASP A 88 7.94 10.26 -11.73
C ASP A 88 8.07 10.97 -10.35
N GLY A 89 8.68 10.34 -9.34
CA GLY A 89 8.99 10.93 -8.05
C GLY A 89 7.80 11.62 -7.37
N PRO A 90 6.68 10.93 -7.10
CA PRO A 90 5.51 11.50 -6.46
C PRO A 90 5.86 12.09 -5.08
N ASP A 91 5.12 13.10 -4.66
CA ASP A 91 5.15 13.56 -3.27
C ASP A 91 4.61 12.49 -2.31
N SER A 92 4.71 12.72 -1.00
CA SER A 92 4.30 11.75 0.02
C SER A 92 2.80 11.41 -0.06
N ASP A 93 1.95 12.37 -0.43
CA ASP A 93 0.52 12.16 -0.50
C ASP A 93 0.16 11.30 -1.71
N ALA A 94 0.73 11.60 -2.87
CA ALA A 94 0.56 10.78 -4.06
C ALA A 94 1.16 9.38 -3.88
N LEU A 95 2.32 9.25 -3.21
CA LEU A 95 2.93 7.96 -2.90
C LEU A 95 2.02 7.08 -2.04
N LEU A 96 1.48 7.65 -0.97
CA LEU A 96 0.70 6.93 0.04
C LEU A 96 -0.75 6.69 -0.38
N PHE A 97 -1.37 7.65 -1.06
CA PHE A 97 -2.81 7.66 -1.29
C PHE A 97 -3.24 7.49 -2.74
N SER A 98 -2.31 7.41 -3.70
CA SER A 98 -2.67 6.97 -5.06
C SER A 98 -3.30 5.59 -5.03
N GLU A 99 -4.35 5.41 -5.83
CA GLU A 99 -5.05 4.13 -5.98
C GLU A 99 -4.64 3.40 -7.26
N SER A 100 -3.35 3.52 -7.62
CA SER A 100 -2.77 2.88 -8.81
C SER A 100 -2.93 1.37 -8.78
N ASN A 101 -3.19 0.80 -9.95
CA ASN A 101 -3.48 -0.62 -10.12
C ASN A 101 -2.23 -1.52 -10.00
N SER A 102 -2.46 -2.82 -9.80
CA SER A 102 -1.46 -3.90 -9.88
C SER A 102 -0.30 -3.76 -8.90
N ARG A 103 -0.55 -3.20 -7.73
CA ARG A 103 0.40 -3.12 -6.62
C ARG A 103 0.07 -4.15 -5.53
N PHE A 104 1.10 -4.62 -4.85
CA PHE A 104 0.98 -5.52 -3.71
C PHE A 104 1.87 -5.07 -2.58
N VAL A 105 1.35 -5.11 -1.36
CA VAL A 105 2.12 -5.11 -0.13
C VAL A 105 2.19 -6.57 0.31
N LEU A 106 3.38 -7.12 0.42
CA LEU A 106 3.57 -8.49 0.87
C LEU A 106 4.57 -8.55 2.03
N THR A 107 4.46 -9.60 2.82
CA THR A 107 5.47 -9.96 3.81
C THR A 107 6.05 -11.33 3.49
N ALA A 108 7.34 -11.47 3.73
CA ALA A 108 8.07 -12.71 3.54
C ALA A 108 9.06 -12.91 4.69
N ARG A 109 9.55 -14.11 4.85
CA ARG A 109 10.66 -14.37 5.75
C ARG A 109 11.98 -13.89 5.13
N PRO A 110 12.94 -13.40 5.92
CA PRO A 110 14.25 -12.95 5.41
C PRO A 110 14.95 -13.98 4.52
N GLU A 111 14.84 -15.26 4.85
CA GLU A 111 15.45 -16.36 4.08
C GLU A 111 14.93 -16.49 2.64
N HIS A 112 13.72 -15.97 2.35
CA HIS A 112 13.12 -15.99 1.01
C HIS A 112 13.39 -14.74 0.18
N ALA A 113 14.10 -13.75 0.71
CA ALA A 113 14.31 -12.47 0.03
C ALA A 113 14.97 -12.64 -1.34
N GLY A 114 16.07 -13.40 -1.41
CA GLY A 114 16.79 -13.61 -2.68
C GLY A 114 15.99 -14.42 -3.71
N GLU A 115 15.17 -15.36 -3.26
CA GLU A 115 14.28 -16.12 -4.15
C GLU A 115 13.16 -15.23 -4.73
N LEU A 116 12.61 -14.35 -3.91
CA LEU A 116 11.62 -13.37 -4.36
C LEU A 116 12.23 -12.38 -5.36
N GLU A 117 13.41 -11.84 -5.07
CA GLU A 117 14.11 -10.93 -5.98
C GLU A 117 14.36 -11.60 -7.35
N ALA A 118 14.81 -12.86 -7.36
CA ALA A 118 15.00 -13.61 -8.59
C ALA A 118 13.68 -13.86 -9.34
N LEU A 119 12.60 -14.19 -8.62
CA LEU A 119 11.29 -14.44 -9.22
C LEU A 119 10.66 -13.18 -9.83
N PHE A 120 10.95 -12.01 -9.24
CA PHE A 120 10.47 -10.72 -9.71
C PHE A 120 11.49 -9.99 -10.61
N GLU A 121 12.48 -10.68 -11.17
CA GLU A 121 13.43 -10.06 -12.08
C GLU A 121 12.71 -9.31 -13.21
N GLY A 122 13.06 -8.03 -13.40
CA GLY A 122 12.42 -7.14 -14.37
C GLY A 122 11.02 -6.65 -13.99
N ILE A 123 10.58 -6.91 -12.75
CA ILE A 123 9.36 -6.37 -12.15
C ILE A 123 9.77 -5.53 -10.94
N PRO A 124 9.25 -4.28 -10.78
CA PRO A 124 9.58 -3.46 -9.63
C PRO A 124 9.22 -4.16 -8.31
N LEU A 125 10.24 -4.48 -7.50
CA LEU A 125 10.13 -5.07 -6.17
C LEU A 125 11.16 -4.40 -5.26
N ALA A 126 10.80 -4.12 -4.02
CA ALA A 126 11.75 -3.66 -3.02
C ALA A 126 11.37 -4.13 -1.61
N CYS A 127 12.37 -4.42 -0.79
CA CYS A 127 12.21 -4.55 0.66
C CYS A 127 12.13 -3.15 1.27
N VAL A 128 10.92 -2.71 1.59
CA VAL A 128 10.63 -1.34 2.04
C VAL A 128 10.61 -1.19 3.55
N GLY A 129 10.65 -2.29 4.32
CA GLY A 129 10.56 -2.20 5.76
C GLY A 129 10.53 -3.54 6.46
N THR A 130 10.20 -3.51 7.76
CA THR A 130 10.19 -4.69 8.64
C THR A 130 8.91 -4.73 9.44
N VAL A 131 8.35 -5.94 9.59
CA VAL A 131 7.27 -6.23 10.53
C VAL A 131 7.85 -6.30 11.93
N THR A 132 7.19 -5.69 12.92
CA THR A 132 7.65 -5.59 14.31
C THR A 132 6.58 -6.11 15.28
N GLU A 133 7.01 -6.55 16.45
CA GLU A 133 6.08 -6.92 17.53
C GLU A 133 5.46 -5.70 18.21
N ALA A 134 6.04 -4.52 18.03
CA ALA A 134 5.45 -3.27 18.49
C ALA A 134 4.11 -3.06 17.77
N ARG A 135 3.03 -2.84 18.52
CA ARG A 135 1.69 -2.62 17.96
C ARG A 135 1.57 -1.18 17.43
N ARG A 136 2.44 -0.84 16.47
CA ARG A 136 2.60 0.51 15.95
C ARG A 136 2.98 0.48 14.46
N LEU A 137 2.30 1.28 13.66
CA LEU A 137 2.61 1.45 12.23
C LEU A 137 3.35 2.77 12.03
N LYS A 138 4.54 2.70 11.44
CA LYS A 138 5.31 3.86 11.01
C LYS A 138 5.54 3.81 9.50
N LEU A 139 5.14 4.87 8.79
CA LEU A 139 5.41 5.05 7.36
C LEU A 139 6.28 6.31 7.20
N GLY A 140 7.58 6.12 7.12
CA GLY A 140 8.55 7.21 7.15
C GLY A 140 8.36 8.11 8.36
N THR A 141 8.32 9.42 8.12
CA THR A 141 8.00 10.45 9.12
C THR A 141 6.55 10.94 9.01
N VAL A 142 5.77 10.41 8.07
CA VAL A 142 4.42 10.92 7.74
C VAL A 142 3.35 10.28 8.62
N VAL A 143 3.47 8.97 8.87
CA VAL A 143 2.52 8.23 9.71
C VAL A 143 3.25 7.59 10.88
N ASP A 144 2.76 7.84 12.08
CA ASP A 144 3.18 7.17 13.31
C ASP A 144 1.97 6.97 14.22
N SER A 145 1.36 5.77 14.16
CA SER A 145 0.10 5.46 14.84
C SER A 145 0.14 4.10 15.51
N ASP A 146 -0.47 3.98 16.68
CA ASP A 146 -0.71 2.67 17.29
C ASP A 146 -1.89 1.95 16.60
N LEU A 147 -1.90 0.61 16.70
CA LEU A 147 -2.92 -0.23 16.06
C LEU A 147 -4.31 -0.06 16.66
N ASP A 148 -4.42 0.33 17.92
CA ASP A 148 -5.72 0.49 18.57
C ASP A 148 -6.41 1.77 18.06
N ALA A 149 -5.65 2.85 17.82
CA ALA A 149 -6.15 4.04 17.16
C ALA A 149 -6.59 3.75 15.71
N LEU A 150 -5.78 3.02 14.94
CA LEU A 150 -6.13 2.59 13.57
C LEU A 150 -7.39 1.72 13.56
N ARG A 151 -7.52 0.80 14.51
CA ARG A 151 -8.69 -0.06 14.66
C ARG A 151 -9.93 0.74 15.03
N ALA A 152 -9.81 1.67 15.95
CA ALA A 152 -10.92 2.56 16.34
C ALA A 152 -11.40 3.38 15.13
N ALA A 153 -10.48 3.95 14.36
CA ALA A 153 -10.80 4.68 13.14
C ALA A 153 -11.50 3.79 12.09
N PHE A 154 -10.99 2.57 11.87
CA PHE A 154 -11.59 1.61 10.94
C PHE A 154 -13.01 1.20 11.34
N LYS A 155 -13.26 0.96 12.63
CA LYS A 155 -14.56 0.54 13.14
C LYS A 155 -15.58 1.69 13.23
N ARG A 156 -15.14 2.94 13.47
CA ARG A 156 -16.01 4.10 13.63
C ARG A 156 -16.92 4.32 12.42
N THR A 157 -16.42 4.07 11.23
CA THR A 157 -17.19 4.22 9.97
C THR A 157 -18.45 3.33 9.93
N LEU A 158 -18.50 2.26 10.73
CA LEU A 158 -19.64 1.34 10.78
C LEU A 158 -20.68 1.73 11.85
N TRP A 159 -20.36 2.65 12.75
CA TRP A 159 -21.25 3.04 13.87
C TRP A 159 -21.92 4.41 13.65
N ASP A 160 -21.45 5.17 12.65
CA ASP A 160 -21.96 6.51 12.33
C ASP A 160 -22.97 6.48 11.15
N ILE A 161 -23.54 5.31 10.82
CA ILE A 161 -24.55 5.11 9.76
C ILE A 161 -25.94 4.99 10.38
#